data_1ea7634c9cbf14bbb9f02275d31f86d3
#
_entry.id   1ea7634c9cbf14bbb9f02275d31f86d3
#
_cell.length_a   1.000
_cell.length_b   1.000
_cell.length_c   1.000
_cell.angle_alpha   90.00
_cell.angle_beta   90.00
_cell.angle_gamma   90.00
#
_symmetry.space_group_name_H-M   'P 1'
#
loop_
_entity.id
_entity.type
_entity.pdbx_description
1 polymer ?
#
loop_
_entity_poly.entity_id
_entity_poly.type
_entity_poly.pdbx_seq_one_letter_code
_entity_poly.pdbx_strand_id
1 'polypeptide(L)'
;MAADASAAIGQRSLGDPSLLFPLKPPLLRGCPRTSTAEMQYPLEIDFDYARVSRDIFHQPPLSGLQRWAPLLPPLMPELSLGEGGTALVSSHRIARWAGLDGPIWLKDESRNPTWSHKDRLN
;
A
#
# COMPACT_ATOMS: atom_id res chain seq x y z
N MET A 1 -14.32 13.83 6.88
CA MET A 1 -14.59 12.52 7.48
C MET A 1 -13.95 11.40 6.64
N ALA A 2 -12.63 11.38 6.53
CA ALA A 2 -11.90 10.31 5.80
C ALA A 2 -10.87 9.57 6.68
N ALA A 3 -10.69 9.95 7.94
CA ALA A 3 -9.72 9.30 8.83
C ALA A 3 -10.12 7.89 9.27
N ASP A 4 -11.39 7.51 9.15
CA ASP A 4 -11.91 6.21 9.60
C ASP A 4 -11.95 5.14 8.49
N ALA A 5 -11.47 5.45 7.29
CA ALA A 5 -11.51 4.49 6.20
C ALA A 5 -10.45 3.38 6.33
N SER A 6 -9.35 3.62 7.04
CA SER A 6 -8.26 2.65 7.22
C SER A 6 -8.58 1.62 8.31
N ALA A 7 -8.25 0.35 8.04
CA ALA A 7 -8.28 -0.71 9.05
C ALA A 7 -6.93 -0.86 9.80
N ALA A 8 -5.98 0.04 9.58
CA ALA A 8 -4.72 0.06 10.31
C ALA A 8 -4.95 0.30 11.80
N ILE A 9 -4.26 -0.46 12.66
CA ILE A 9 -4.40 -0.41 14.11
C ILE A 9 -3.12 0.02 14.83
N GLY A 10 -1.96 -0.11 14.20
CA GLY A 10 -0.70 0.27 14.82
C GLY A 10 0.51 -0.05 13.97
N GLN A 11 1.68 0.17 14.56
CA GLN A 11 3.00 -0.13 14.01
C GLN A 11 3.61 -1.27 14.84
N ARG A 12 3.71 -2.47 14.28
CA ARG A 12 4.23 -3.66 14.95
C ARG A 12 5.72 -3.81 14.68
N SER A 13 6.50 -4.05 15.72
CA SER A 13 7.94 -4.30 15.58
C SER A 13 8.22 -5.66 14.96
N LEU A 14 9.09 -5.71 13.95
CA LEU A 14 9.59 -6.97 13.40
C LEU A 14 10.69 -7.59 14.28
N GLY A 15 11.29 -6.83 15.18
CA GLY A 15 12.26 -7.36 16.16
C GLY A 15 11.62 -8.01 17.37
N ASP A 16 10.39 -7.58 17.70
CA ASP A 16 9.57 -8.17 18.77
C ASP A 16 8.09 -7.97 18.42
N PRO A 17 7.40 -8.97 17.86
CA PRO A 17 6.03 -8.87 17.45
C PRO A 17 5.02 -8.59 18.57
N SER A 18 5.40 -8.71 19.83
CA SER A 18 4.55 -8.33 20.97
C SER A 18 4.42 -6.82 21.13
N LEU A 19 5.34 -6.05 20.52
CA LEU A 19 5.37 -4.60 20.61
C LEU A 19 4.53 -3.98 19.48
N LEU A 20 3.44 -3.35 19.87
CA LEU A 20 2.56 -2.56 19.00
C LEU A 20 2.59 -1.10 19.46
N PHE A 21 2.90 -0.19 18.55
CA PHE A 21 2.94 1.24 18.78
C PHE A 21 1.75 1.93 18.08
N PRO A 22 1.33 3.11 18.55
CA PRO A 22 0.32 3.91 17.85
C PRO A 22 0.74 4.21 16.40
N LEU A 23 -0.24 4.42 15.50
CA LEU A 23 0.02 4.82 14.11
C LEU A 23 0.73 6.18 14.00
N LYS A 24 0.52 7.05 14.99
CA LYS A 24 1.12 8.40 15.02
C LYS A 24 1.87 8.60 16.34
N PRO A 25 3.08 9.22 16.26
CA PRO A 25 3.83 9.56 15.05
C PRO A 25 4.38 8.32 14.33
N PRO A 26 4.65 8.38 13.01
CA PRO A 26 5.27 7.29 12.29
C PRO A 26 6.72 7.09 12.79
N LEU A 27 7.10 5.83 13.04
CA LEU A 27 8.41 5.46 13.57
C LEU A 27 9.37 5.11 12.42
N LEU A 28 9.87 6.13 11.71
CA LEU A 28 10.66 5.98 10.49
C LEU A 28 12.10 5.49 10.72
N ARG A 29 12.58 5.51 11.96
CA ARG A 29 13.95 5.09 12.33
C ARG A 29 14.02 3.67 12.91
N GLY A 30 12.98 2.89 12.67
CA GLY A 30 12.87 1.55 13.25
C GLY A 30 12.27 1.55 14.66
N CYS A 31 12.18 0.35 15.22
CA CYS A 31 11.59 0.14 16.54
C CYS A 31 12.44 0.77 17.64
N PRO A 32 11.90 1.69 18.47
CA PRO A 32 12.68 2.38 19.49
C PRO A 32 13.07 1.49 20.67
N ARG A 33 12.51 0.28 20.77
CA ARG A 33 12.77 -0.64 21.88
C ARG A 33 13.67 -1.83 21.53
N THR A 34 13.71 -2.21 20.24
CA THR A 34 14.50 -3.37 19.79
C THR A 34 15.67 -3.00 18.90
N SER A 35 15.64 -1.83 18.24
CA SER A 35 16.77 -1.38 17.41
C SER A 35 17.98 -0.98 18.27
N THR A 36 19.17 -1.28 17.74
CA THR A 36 20.47 -0.91 18.32
C THR A 36 21.25 -0.02 17.35
N ALA A 37 22.47 0.36 17.70
CA ALA A 37 23.34 1.10 16.78
C ALA A 37 23.73 0.25 15.55
N GLU A 38 23.84 -1.07 15.72
CA GLU A 38 24.29 -2.01 14.70
C GLU A 38 23.12 -2.60 13.90
N MET A 39 21.92 -2.70 14.50
CA MET A 39 20.76 -3.36 13.89
C MET A 39 19.50 -2.51 14.03
N GLN A 40 18.92 -2.17 12.90
CA GLN A 40 17.63 -1.47 12.84
C GLN A 40 16.50 -2.48 12.54
N TYR A 41 15.56 -2.59 13.46
CA TYR A 41 14.38 -3.41 13.28
C TYR A 41 13.24 -2.55 12.73
N PRO A 42 12.78 -2.76 11.49
CA PRO A 42 11.66 -2.00 10.93
C PRO A 42 10.36 -2.34 11.64
N LEU A 43 9.36 -1.51 11.39
CA LEU A 43 7.98 -1.76 11.81
C LEU A 43 7.13 -2.02 10.57
N GLU A 44 6.15 -2.88 10.72
CA GLU A 44 5.08 -3.05 9.76
C GLU A 44 3.80 -2.39 10.27
N ILE A 45 2.94 -2.00 9.36
CA ILE A 45 1.60 -1.53 9.73
C ILE A 45 0.72 -2.76 9.97
N ASP A 46 0.16 -2.83 11.16
CA ASP A 46 -0.78 -3.88 11.54
C ASP A 46 -2.21 -3.48 11.23
N PHE A 47 -3.01 -4.41 10.71
CA PHE A 47 -4.37 -4.16 10.24
C PHE A 47 -5.37 -5.10 10.91
N ASP A 48 -6.51 -4.57 11.30
CA ASP A 48 -7.69 -5.36 11.64
C ASP A 48 -8.47 -5.69 10.35
N TYR A 49 -8.12 -6.78 9.71
CA TYR A 49 -8.76 -7.23 8.47
C TYR A 49 -10.24 -7.59 8.64
N ALA A 50 -10.72 -7.86 9.85
CA ALA A 50 -12.15 -8.10 10.10
C ALA A 50 -13.01 -6.86 9.83
N ARG A 51 -12.41 -5.66 9.89
CA ARG A 51 -13.07 -4.39 9.56
C ARG A 51 -13.14 -4.12 8.05
N VAL A 52 -12.47 -4.90 7.21
CA VAL A 52 -12.44 -4.69 5.76
C VAL A 52 -13.55 -5.49 5.10
N SER A 53 -14.54 -4.80 4.51
CA SER A 53 -15.57 -5.46 3.72
C SER A 53 -14.98 -6.05 2.43
N ARG A 54 -15.44 -7.25 2.07
CA ARG A 54 -15.14 -7.86 0.75
C ARG A 54 -15.69 -7.04 -0.42
N ASP A 55 -16.67 -6.17 -0.17
CA ASP A 55 -17.27 -5.30 -1.19
C ASP A 55 -16.27 -4.30 -1.76
N ILE A 56 -15.12 -4.09 -1.11
CA ILE A 56 -14.03 -3.25 -1.64
C ILE A 56 -13.63 -3.64 -3.07
N PHE A 57 -13.76 -4.92 -3.43
CA PHE A 57 -13.43 -5.42 -4.77
C PHE A 57 -14.53 -5.16 -5.79
N HIS A 58 -15.77 -4.92 -5.34
CA HIS A 58 -16.97 -4.75 -6.17
C HIS A 58 -17.43 -3.29 -6.27
N GLN A 59 -16.86 -2.41 -5.46
CA GLN A 59 -17.20 -0.98 -5.52
C GLN A 59 -16.78 -0.36 -6.87
N PRO A 60 -17.54 0.64 -7.36
CA PRO A 60 -17.11 1.43 -8.51
C PRO A 60 -15.72 1.98 -8.27
N PRO A 61 -14.90 2.12 -9.32
CA PRO A 61 -13.54 2.61 -9.14
C PRO A 61 -13.55 4.03 -8.58
N LEU A 62 -13.21 4.17 -7.31
CA LEU A 62 -12.71 5.42 -6.79
C LEU A 62 -11.33 5.67 -7.41
N SER A 63 -10.97 6.94 -7.59
CA SER A 63 -9.68 7.30 -8.19
C SER A 63 -8.50 6.92 -7.29
N GLY A 64 -7.44 6.45 -7.88
CA GLY A 64 -6.14 6.31 -7.23
C GLY A 64 -6.09 5.35 -6.06
N LEU A 65 -5.36 5.74 -5.02
CA LEU A 65 -5.17 4.95 -3.81
C LEU A 65 -6.42 4.93 -2.91
N GLN A 66 -7.31 5.90 -3.03
CA GLN A 66 -8.49 6.02 -2.16
C GLN A 66 -9.40 4.79 -2.19
N ARG A 67 -9.46 4.10 -3.31
CA ARG A 67 -10.18 2.82 -3.43
C ARG A 67 -9.70 1.79 -2.39
N TRP A 68 -8.43 1.82 -2.05
CA TRP A 68 -7.77 0.87 -1.18
C TRP A 68 -7.56 1.38 0.23
N ALA A 69 -8.13 2.55 0.57
CA ALA A 69 -7.98 3.18 1.88
C ALA A 69 -8.16 2.22 3.08
N PRO A 70 -9.13 1.26 3.07
CA PRO A 70 -9.23 0.30 4.16
C PRO A 70 -8.01 -0.61 4.35
N LEU A 71 -7.23 -0.83 3.29
CA LEU A 71 -6.04 -1.70 3.27
C LEU A 71 -4.73 -0.91 3.29
N LEU A 72 -4.80 0.39 3.50
CA LEU A 72 -3.65 1.30 3.55
C LEU A 72 -3.57 1.99 4.91
N PRO A 73 -2.41 2.49 5.33
CA PRO A 73 -2.32 3.44 6.43
C PRO A 73 -3.26 4.63 6.18
N PRO A 74 -3.66 5.38 7.23
CA PRO A 74 -4.53 6.53 7.05
C PRO A 74 -4.00 7.48 5.98
N LEU A 75 -4.77 7.66 4.91
CA LEU A 75 -4.42 8.54 3.80
C LEU A 75 -4.78 9.99 4.14
N MET A 76 -4.04 10.92 3.53
CA MET A 76 -4.32 12.35 3.54
C MET A 76 -4.74 12.74 2.11
N PRO A 77 -6.04 12.66 1.78
CA PRO A 77 -6.51 12.86 0.39
C PRO A 77 -6.15 14.22 -0.19
N GLU A 78 -6.00 15.24 0.66
CA GLU A 78 -5.59 16.60 0.30
C GLU A 78 -4.15 16.69 -0.21
N LEU A 79 -3.33 15.68 0.08
CA LEU A 79 -1.94 15.60 -0.40
C LEU A 79 -1.80 14.75 -1.66
N SER A 80 -2.87 14.05 -2.09
CA SER A 80 -2.83 13.21 -3.29
C SER A 80 -2.65 14.05 -4.55
N LEU A 81 -1.74 13.61 -5.40
CA LEU A 81 -1.53 14.13 -6.75
C LEU A 81 -2.28 13.30 -7.81
N GLY A 82 -3.17 12.39 -7.39
CA GLY A 82 -3.89 11.48 -8.27
C GLY A 82 -3.10 10.20 -8.58
N GLU A 83 -2.15 9.84 -7.75
CA GLU A 83 -1.36 8.60 -7.86
C GLU A 83 -2.25 7.36 -7.77
N GLY A 84 -1.83 6.30 -8.43
CA GLY A 84 -2.58 5.05 -8.50
C GLY A 84 -3.64 5.03 -9.61
N GLY A 85 -4.52 4.04 -9.59
CA GLY A 85 -5.53 3.86 -10.64
C GLY A 85 -4.95 3.62 -12.04
N THR A 86 -3.67 3.29 -12.14
CA THR A 86 -2.95 3.09 -13.40
C THR A 86 -3.50 1.91 -14.19
N ALA A 87 -3.39 1.97 -15.51
CA ALA A 87 -3.94 1.00 -16.42
C ALA A 87 -3.33 -0.40 -16.22
N LEU A 88 -4.16 -1.42 -16.37
CA LEU A 88 -3.74 -2.81 -16.49
C LEU A 88 -3.97 -3.25 -17.93
N VAL A 89 -2.89 -3.45 -18.69
CA VAL A 89 -2.94 -3.72 -20.13
C VAL A 89 -2.57 -5.16 -20.40
N SER A 90 -3.41 -5.88 -21.13
CA SER A 90 -3.09 -7.25 -21.57
C SER A 90 -2.19 -7.25 -22.81
N SER A 91 -1.24 -8.19 -22.86
CA SER A 91 -0.34 -8.35 -24.00
C SER A 91 -0.14 -9.83 -24.35
N HIS A 92 -0.85 -10.28 -25.38
CA HIS A 92 -0.63 -11.62 -25.97
C HIS A 92 0.70 -11.70 -26.74
N ARG A 93 1.20 -10.56 -27.25
CA ARG A 93 2.47 -10.53 -27.99
C ARG A 93 3.65 -10.84 -27.06
N ILE A 94 3.68 -10.22 -25.87
CA ILE A 94 4.75 -10.49 -24.88
C ILE A 94 4.62 -11.92 -24.36
N ALA A 95 3.40 -12.41 -24.11
CA ALA A 95 3.16 -13.77 -23.68
C ALA A 95 3.73 -14.80 -24.66
N ARG A 96 3.42 -14.65 -25.94
CA ARG A 96 3.96 -15.52 -27.01
C ARG A 96 5.48 -15.46 -27.11
N TRP A 97 6.07 -14.26 -26.98
CA TRP A 97 7.53 -14.09 -26.97
C TRP A 97 8.17 -14.80 -25.77
N ALA A 98 7.50 -14.80 -24.61
CA ALA A 98 7.94 -15.48 -23.39
C ALA A 98 7.59 -16.99 -23.36
N GLY A 99 6.94 -17.53 -24.39
CA GLY A 99 6.54 -18.95 -24.44
C GLY A 99 5.42 -19.31 -23.46
N LEU A 100 4.57 -18.34 -23.09
CA LEU A 100 3.46 -18.54 -22.16
C LEU A 100 2.13 -18.66 -22.89
N ASP A 101 1.29 -19.57 -22.40
CA ASP A 101 -0.11 -19.68 -22.81
C ASP A 101 -0.95 -18.67 -22.06
N GLY A 102 -1.69 -17.85 -22.80
CA GLY A 102 -2.55 -16.80 -22.26
C GLY A 102 -1.89 -15.42 -22.17
N PRO A 103 -2.61 -14.38 -21.73
CA PRO A 103 -2.12 -13.01 -21.71
C PRO A 103 -1.20 -12.75 -20.51
N ILE A 104 -0.14 -11.95 -20.71
CA ILE A 104 0.55 -11.25 -19.64
C ILE A 104 -0.17 -9.92 -19.40
N TRP A 105 -0.34 -9.56 -18.15
CA TRP A 105 -0.91 -8.28 -17.75
C TRP A 105 0.21 -7.34 -17.31
N LEU A 106 0.27 -6.17 -17.93
CA LEU A 106 1.23 -5.11 -17.64
C LEU A 106 0.56 -4.03 -16.83
N LYS A 107 1.07 -3.77 -15.65
CA LYS A 107 0.64 -2.64 -14.82
C LYS A 107 1.45 -1.41 -15.24
N ASP A 108 0.79 -0.47 -15.94
CA ASP A 108 1.46 0.71 -16.50
C ASP A 108 1.62 1.82 -15.46
N GLU A 109 2.69 1.73 -14.68
CA GLU A 109 3.03 2.72 -13.66
C GLU A 109 3.58 4.06 -14.23
N SER A 110 3.83 4.14 -15.53
CA SER A 110 4.24 5.40 -16.18
C SER A 110 3.14 6.46 -16.19
N ARG A 111 1.92 6.11 -15.79
CA ARG A 111 0.77 7.01 -15.68
C ARG A 111 0.65 7.71 -14.34
N ASN A 112 1.49 7.39 -13.38
CA ASN A 112 1.55 8.13 -12.13
C ASN A 112 2.08 9.57 -12.35
N PRO A 113 1.82 10.51 -11.43
CA PRO A 113 2.16 11.95 -11.59
C PRO A 113 3.61 12.22 -11.96
N THR A 114 4.59 11.50 -11.40
CA THR A 114 6.00 11.61 -11.73
C THR A 114 6.53 10.45 -12.56
N TRP A 115 5.63 9.68 -13.21
CA TRP A 115 5.92 8.50 -14.03
C TRP A 115 6.62 7.37 -13.27
N SER A 116 6.39 7.30 -11.96
CA SER A 116 7.04 6.33 -11.08
C SER A 116 6.02 5.60 -10.21
N HIS A 117 6.24 4.30 -9.98
CA HIS A 117 5.50 3.53 -8.97
C HIS A 117 5.73 4.06 -7.54
N LYS A 118 6.81 4.82 -7.31
CA LYS A 118 7.13 5.40 -6.00
C LYS A 118 6.15 6.49 -5.56
N ASP A 119 5.41 7.07 -6.50
CA ASP A 119 4.36 8.04 -6.17
C ASP A 119 3.30 7.48 -5.23
N ARG A 120 3.19 6.16 -5.14
CA ARG A 120 2.27 5.47 -4.22
C ARG A 120 2.78 5.40 -2.78
N LEU A 121 4.04 5.76 -2.53
CA LEU A 121 4.71 5.60 -1.24
C LEU A 121 4.90 6.94 -0.50
N ASN A 122 4.60 8.05 -1.13
CA ASN A 122 4.86 9.39 -0.59
C ASN A 122 3.59 10.02 -0.05
#